data_993de4a23c43ea85714aaf018ad5af40
#
_entry.id   993de4a23c43ea85714aaf018ad5af40
#
_cell.length_a   1.000
_cell.length_b   1.000
_cell.length_c   1.000
_cell.angle_alpha   90.00
_cell.angle_beta   90.00
_cell.angle_gamma   90.00
#
_symmetry.space_group_name_H-M   'P 1'
#
loop_
_entity.id
_entity.type
_entity.pdbx_description
1 polymer ?
#
loop_
_entity_poly.entity_id
_entity_poly.type
_entity_poly.pdbx_seq_one_letter_code
_entity_poly.pdbx_strand_id
1 'polypeptide(L)'
;VTNNDLAQIVETNDEWIRSRTGIGERRIATTESTSYMAANAAMRALEQSGVKPEEIDLILLGTSSPDYCFPNGACEVQGMIGAVNAACYDISAACTGFVYALNTAHAFISSGIYKTALVIGSDVLSKLIDWTDRGTCVLFGDGAGAVVVKADETGILGINMHSDGTKGNVLTCGSRTNGNFLLGKKPELGYMTMDGQEVFKFAVRKVPECIKQVLDDAGVAAEEVRYFVIHQANYRIIESIAKRLKVSVDCFPVNMEHYGNTSGASVPLLLDEINRKGMLKSGDKIVFSGFGAGLTWGATLLEW
;
A
#
# COMPACT_ATOMS: atom_id res chain seq x y z
N VAL A 1 -17.55 5.09 7.24
CA VAL A 1 -18.35 5.79 6.21
C VAL A 1 -18.81 4.78 5.19
N THR A 2 -20.13 4.67 5.00
CA THR A 2 -20.78 3.78 4.05
C THR A 2 -20.99 4.46 2.69
N ASN A 3 -21.37 3.68 1.68
CA ASN A 3 -21.76 4.25 0.38
C ASN A 3 -23.00 5.15 0.48
N ASN A 4 -23.92 4.85 1.41
CA ASN A 4 -25.11 5.68 1.65
C ASN A 4 -24.77 7.04 2.30
N ASP A 5 -23.71 7.10 3.12
CA ASP A 5 -23.21 8.37 3.65
C ASP A 5 -22.64 9.24 2.52
N LEU A 6 -21.92 8.64 1.57
CA LEU A 6 -21.39 9.36 0.40
C LEU A 6 -22.48 9.83 -0.56
N ALA A 7 -23.58 9.09 -0.66
CA ALA A 7 -24.73 9.50 -1.47
C ALA A 7 -25.41 10.81 -0.97
N GLN A 8 -25.08 11.27 0.24
CA GLN A 8 -25.56 12.56 0.78
C GLN A 8 -24.73 13.76 0.27
N ILE A 9 -23.52 13.51 -0.25
CA ILE A 9 -22.60 14.59 -0.67
C ILE A 9 -22.27 14.58 -2.16
N VAL A 10 -22.41 13.43 -2.85
CA VAL A 10 -22.22 13.31 -4.31
C VAL A 10 -23.31 12.45 -4.92
N GLU A 11 -23.59 12.65 -6.21
CA GLU A 11 -24.61 11.88 -6.95
C GLU A 11 -24.12 10.42 -7.17
N THR A 12 -24.46 9.51 -6.25
CA THR A 12 -24.08 8.10 -6.26
C THR A 12 -25.09 7.24 -5.48
N ASN A 13 -24.88 5.92 -5.45
CA ASN A 13 -25.59 4.98 -4.59
C ASN A 13 -24.75 3.73 -4.32
N ASP A 14 -25.17 2.91 -3.34
CA ASP A 14 -24.45 1.71 -2.94
C ASP A 14 -24.31 0.70 -4.09
N GLU A 15 -25.34 0.44 -4.87
CA GLU A 15 -25.31 -0.48 -6.01
C GLU A 15 -24.29 -0.05 -7.07
N TRP A 16 -24.24 1.25 -7.39
CA TRP A 16 -23.31 1.80 -8.36
C TRP A 16 -21.85 1.64 -7.91
N ILE A 17 -21.55 1.94 -6.65
CA ILE A 17 -20.18 1.82 -6.10
C ILE A 17 -19.77 0.35 -6.02
N ARG A 18 -20.59 -0.51 -5.40
CA ARG A 18 -20.27 -1.94 -5.24
C ARG A 18 -20.09 -2.65 -6.58
N SER A 19 -20.99 -2.44 -7.52
CA SER A 19 -20.92 -3.12 -8.82
C SER A 19 -19.68 -2.75 -9.64
N ARG A 20 -19.09 -1.56 -9.40
CA ARG A 20 -17.91 -1.08 -10.14
C ARG A 20 -16.60 -1.31 -9.42
N THR A 21 -16.61 -1.33 -8.10
CA THR A 21 -15.40 -1.32 -7.30
C THR A 21 -15.26 -2.49 -6.33
N GLY A 22 -16.39 -3.06 -5.89
CA GLY A 22 -16.45 -4.01 -4.78
C GLY A 22 -16.48 -3.34 -3.39
N ILE A 23 -16.44 -1.99 -3.31
CA ILE A 23 -16.34 -1.26 -2.04
C ILE A 23 -17.73 -1.00 -1.46
N GLY A 24 -17.94 -1.37 -0.19
CA GLY A 24 -19.17 -1.13 0.56
C GLY A 24 -19.04 -0.01 1.57
N GLU A 25 -17.90 0.05 2.24
CA GLU A 25 -17.58 1.06 3.23
C GLU A 25 -16.07 1.36 3.27
N ARG A 26 -15.69 2.42 3.97
CA ARG A 26 -14.30 2.78 4.21
C ARG A 26 -14.14 3.40 5.59
N ARG A 27 -12.94 3.38 6.09
CA ARG A 27 -12.56 4.07 7.33
C ARG A 27 -11.98 5.43 6.96
N ILE A 28 -12.44 6.45 7.64
CA ILE A 28 -11.98 7.83 7.46
C ILE A 28 -11.48 8.32 8.81
N ALA A 29 -10.22 8.73 8.85
CA ALA A 29 -9.61 9.32 10.03
C ALA A 29 -10.33 10.63 10.40
N THR A 30 -10.47 10.87 11.70
CA THR A 30 -11.08 12.09 12.24
C THR A 30 -10.04 13.03 12.81
N THR A 31 -9.17 12.47 13.66
CA THR A 31 -8.08 13.18 14.32
C THR A 31 -6.75 12.44 14.21
N GLU A 32 -6.82 11.19 13.75
CA GLU A 32 -5.65 10.33 13.60
C GLU A 32 -4.79 10.81 12.44
N SER A 33 -3.50 11.01 12.70
CA SER A 33 -2.53 11.34 11.67
C SER A 33 -1.96 10.08 11.00
N THR A 34 -1.30 10.25 9.87
CA THR A 34 -0.62 9.15 9.15
C THR A 34 0.43 8.48 10.06
N SER A 35 1.25 9.27 10.73
CA SER A 35 2.29 8.78 11.65
C SER A 35 1.70 8.11 12.89
N TYR A 36 0.59 8.61 13.43
CA TYR A 36 -0.10 8.00 14.55
C TYR A 36 -0.64 6.61 14.20
N MET A 37 -1.32 6.46 13.06
CA MET A 37 -1.80 5.16 12.60
C MET A 37 -0.64 4.21 12.31
N ALA A 38 0.42 4.70 11.67
CA ALA A 38 1.64 3.94 11.41
C ALA A 38 2.28 3.42 12.69
N ALA A 39 2.40 4.25 13.73
CA ALA A 39 2.94 3.85 15.03
C ALA A 39 2.09 2.78 15.72
N ASN A 40 0.76 2.88 15.65
CA ASN A 40 -0.13 1.86 16.20
C ASN A 40 0.00 0.52 15.46
N ALA A 41 0.11 0.53 14.13
CA ALA A 41 0.36 -0.68 13.35
C ALA A 41 1.73 -1.28 13.69
N ALA A 42 2.76 -0.44 13.81
CA ALA A 42 4.11 -0.82 14.21
C ALA A 42 4.14 -1.50 15.60
N MET A 43 3.50 -0.92 16.60
CA MET A 43 3.44 -1.50 17.95
C MET A 43 2.77 -2.89 17.94
N ARG A 44 1.70 -3.08 17.17
CA ARG A 44 1.04 -4.39 17.03
C ARG A 44 1.95 -5.41 16.33
N ALA A 45 2.70 -5.01 15.32
CA ALA A 45 3.66 -5.88 14.64
C ALA A 45 4.82 -6.27 15.57
N LEU A 46 5.32 -5.35 16.38
CA LEU A 46 6.34 -5.63 17.39
C LEU A 46 5.81 -6.57 18.48
N GLU A 47 4.61 -6.34 18.99
CA GLU A 47 3.97 -7.23 19.97
C GLU A 47 3.82 -8.66 19.40
N GLN A 48 3.34 -8.79 18.16
CA GLN A 48 3.13 -10.09 17.53
C GLN A 48 4.43 -10.82 17.24
N SER A 49 5.49 -10.10 16.82
CA SER A 49 6.80 -10.70 16.52
C SER A 49 7.66 -10.97 17.75
N GLY A 50 7.33 -10.36 18.89
CA GLY A 50 8.14 -10.39 20.11
C GLY A 50 9.46 -9.61 20.00
N VAL A 51 9.66 -8.83 18.93
CA VAL A 51 10.83 -7.98 18.72
C VAL A 51 10.68 -6.69 19.49
N LYS A 52 11.71 -6.30 20.23
CA LYS A 52 11.72 -5.05 20.99
C LYS A 52 12.02 -3.86 20.07
N PRO A 53 11.48 -2.66 20.37
CA PRO A 53 11.77 -1.46 19.57
C PRO A 53 13.27 -1.18 19.38
N GLU A 54 14.10 -1.42 20.42
CA GLU A 54 15.53 -1.18 20.40
C GLU A 54 16.32 -2.15 19.49
N GLU A 55 15.69 -3.25 19.07
CA GLU A 55 16.26 -4.24 18.13
C GLU A 55 16.05 -3.85 16.66
N ILE A 56 15.25 -2.80 16.40
CA ILE A 56 14.99 -2.32 15.05
C ILE A 56 16.15 -1.48 14.55
N ASP A 57 16.75 -1.87 13.43
CA ASP A 57 17.85 -1.15 12.77
C ASP A 57 17.35 -0.18 11.70
N LEU A 58 16.16 -0.45 11.12
CA LEU A 58 15.61 0.29 9.99
C LEU A 58 14.09 0.41 10.09
N ILE A 59 13.56 1.62 9.92
CA ILE A 59 12.12 1.87 9.73
C ILE A 59 11.88 2.46 8.35
N LEU A 60 11.05 1.79 7.55
CA LEU A 60 10.61 2.26 6.25
C LEU A 60 9.10 2.46 6.26
N LEU A 61 8.67 3.67 5.95
CA LEU A 61 7.25 4.01 5.83
C LEU A 61 6.89 4.30 4.36
N GLY A 62 6.11 3.42 3.75
CA GLY A 62 5.46 3.70 2.47
C GLY A 62 4.24 4.59 2.68
N THR A 63 4.31 5.84 2.25
CA THR A 63 3.21 6.80 2.38
C THR A 63 3.17 7.80 1.23
N SER A 64 1.97 8.23 0.88
CA SER A 64 1.70 9.34 -0.04
C SER A 64 1.06 10.54 0.66
N SER A 65 0.77 10.39 1.93
CA SER A 65 0.05 11.37 2.74
C SER A 65 0.78 11.66 4.06
N PRO A 66 2.08 12.04 4.03
CA PRO A 66 2.81 12.35 5.24
C PRO A 66 2.15 13.51 5.99
N ASP A 67 2.38 13.59 7.30
CA ASP A 67 1.83 14.67 8.12
C ASP A 67 2.62 15.96 7.93
N TYR A 68 3.92 15.84 7.64
CA TYR A 68 4.82 16.98 7.37
C TYR A 68 5.68 16.71 6.13
N CYS A 69 6.16 17.77 5.50
CA CYS A 69 7.23 17.64 4.50
C CYS A 69 8.56 17.23 5.16
N PHE A 70 8.79 17.65 6.39
CA PHE A 70 9.86 17.23 7.29
C PHE A 70 9.46 17.59 8.73
N PRO A 71 9.75 16.74 9.75
CA PRO A 71 10.43 15.45 9.62
C PRO A 71 9.63 14.47 8.76
N ASN A 72 10.29 13.38 8.31
CA ASN A 72 9.58 12.30 7.65
C ASN A 72 8.77 11.49 8.67
N GLY A 73 7.71 10.81 8.21
CA GLY A 73 6.80 10.07 9.09
C GLY A 73 7.47 8.89 9.80
N ALA A 74 8.45 8.23 9.17
CA ALA A 74 9.20 7.14 9.81
C ALA A 74 9.98 7.62 11.05
N CYS A 75 10.52 8.87 11.05
CA CYS A 75 11.15 9.47 12.23
C CYS A 75 10.13 9.77 13.33
N GLU A 76 8.91 10.19 12.98
CA GLU A 76 7.84 10.40 13.95
C GLU A 76 7.44 9.06 14.60
N VAL A 77 7.26 8.01 13.77
CA VAL A 77 6.99 6.65 14.27
C VAL A 77 8.10 6.16 15.20
N GLN A 78 9.38 6.36 14.82
CA GLN A 78 10.54 5.99 15.66
C GLN A 78 10.42 6.58 17.07
N GLY A 79 10.13 7.89 17.14
CA GLY A 79 9.97 8.59 18.43
C GLY A 79 8.79 8.05 19.24
N MET A 80 7.66 7.74 18.58
CA MET A 80 6.46 7.23 19.25
C MET A 80 6.63 5.82 19.82
N ILE A 81 7.36 4.93 19.12
CA ILE A 81 7.54 3.52 19.53
C ILE A 81 8.83 3.27 20.31
N GLY A 82 9.73 4.25 20.40
CA GLY A 82 11.00 4.12 21.13
C GLY A 82 12.08 3.31 20.41
N ALA A 83 12.04 3.19 19.09
CA ALA A 83 13.02 2.45 18.27
C ALA A 83 14.31 3.27 18.07
N VAL A 84 15.00 3.63 19.14
CA VAL A 84 16.09 4.62 19.22
C VAL A 84 17.31 4.31 18.35
N ASN A 85 17.48 3.06 17.93
CA ASN A 85 18.64 2.62 17.14
C ASN A 85 18.36 2.63 15.62
N ALA A 86 17.11 2.83 15.20
CA ALA A 86 16.71 2.68 13.80
C ALA A 86 17.10 3.87 12.93
N ALA A 87 17.61 3.61 11.72
CA ALA A 87 17.58 4.58 10.63
C ALA A 87 16.16 4.66 10.05
N CYS A 88 15.68 5.88 9.72
CA CYS A 88 14.27 6.09 9.40
C CYS A 88 14.10 6.96 8.16
N TYR A 89 13.30 6.51 7.18
CA TYR A 89 12.88 7.35 6.06
C TYR A 89 11.60 6.84 5.39
N ASP A 90 10.91 7.76 4.72
CA ASP A 90 9.71 7.46 3.96
C ASP A 90 10.04 7.07 2.52
N ILE A 91 9.20 6.20 1.96
CA ILE A 91 9.22 5.82 0.54
C ILE A 91 7.94 6.33 -0.13
N SER A 92 8.12 7.26 -1.06
CA SER A 92 7.04 7.81 -1.88
C SER A 92 6.91 7.02 -3.17
N ALA A 93 6.01 6.03 -3.18
CA ALA A 93 5.67 5.22 -4.35
C ALA A 93 4.16 4.90 -4.40
N ALA A 94 3.35 5.79 -3.86
CA ALA A 94 1.90 5.69 -3.79
C ALA A 94 1.43 4.30 -3.31
N CYS A 95 0.43 3.71 -3.97
CA CYS A 95 -0.10 2.40 -3.58
C CYS A 95 0.92 1.24 -3.68
N THR A 96 2.08 1.47 -4.28
CA THR A 96 3.20 0.51 -4.32
C THR A 96 4.13 0.67 -3.12
N GLY A 97 3.95 1.72 -2.31
CA GLY A 97 4.88 2.15 -1.26
C GLY A 97 5.30 1.05 -0.29
N PHE A 98 4.36 0.22 0.19
CA PHE A 98 4.70 -0.90 1.06
C PHE A 98 5.56 -1.97 0.36
N VAL A 99 5.23 -2.35 -0.88
CA VAL A 99 6.00 -3.36 -1.63
C VAL A 99 7.42 -2.86 -1.92
N TYR A 100 7.56 -1.58 -2.26
CA TYR A 100 8.87 -0.95 -2.46
C TYR A 100 9.66 -0.88 -1.15
N ALA A 101 9.00 -0.53 -0.04
CA ALA A 101 9.62 -0.50 1.28
C ALA A 101 10.10 -1.90 1.72
N LEU A 102 9.28 -2.94 1.49
CA LEU A 102 9.64 -4.32 1.79
C LEU A 102 10.85 -4.78 0.98
N ASN A 103 10.87 -4.51 -0.32
CA ASN A 103 11.98 -4.87 -1.19
C ASN A 103 13.27 -4.08 -0.86
N THR A 104 13.13 -2.84 -0.41
CA THR A 104 14.25 -2.04 0.07
C THR A 104 14.80 -2.61 1.39
N ALA A 105 13.94 -2.96 2.34
CA ALA A 105 14.35 -3.63 3.57
C ALA A 105 15.07 -4.95 3.29
N HIS A 106 14.52 -5.76 2.38
CA HIS A 106 15.17 -6.99 1.94
C HIS A 106 16.58 -6.76 1.39
N ALA A 107 16.77 -5.75 0.55
CA ALA A 107 18.09 -5.43 0.00
C ALA A 107 19.10 -5.05 1.09
N PHE A 108 18.69 -4.26 2.09
CA PHE A 108 19.57 -3.89 3.22
C PHE A 108 19.90 -5.09 4.12
N ILE A 109 18.91 -5.94 4.40
CA ILE A 109 19.11 -7.13 5.24
C ILE A 109 20.01 -8.14 4.50
N SER A 110 19.75 -8.40 3.22
CA SER A 110 20.55 -9.34 2.40
C SER A 110 21.99 -8.86 2.19
N SER A 111 22.23 -7.54 2.19
CA SER A 111 23.60 -6.98 2.14
C SER A 111 24.32 -7.01 3.49
N GLY A 112 23.63 -7.37 4.58
CA GLY A 112 24.19 -7.43 5.94
C GLY A 112 24.36 -6.05 6.61
N ILE A 113 23.86 -4.95 5.99
CA ILE A 113 23.92 -3.61 6.58
C ILE A 113 23.01 -3.51 7.80
N TYR A 114 21.80 -4.05 7.71
CA TYR A 114 20.83 -4.14 8.80
C TYR A 114 20.39 -5.58 9.00
N LYS A 115 19.89 -5.89 10.19
CA LYS A 115 19.42 -7.24 10.56
C LYS A 115 17.92 -7.30 10.77
N THR A 116 17.31 -6.21 11.23
CA THR A 116 15.90 -6.14 11.59
C THR A 116 15.30 -4.85 11.07
N ALA A 117 14.27 -4.96 10.27
CA ALA A 117 13.54 -3.82 9.73
C ALA A 117 12.07 -3.84 10.11
N LEU A 118 11.51 -2.68 10.35
CA LEU A 118 10.08 -2.44 10.46
C LEU A 118 9.61 -1.77 9.17
N VAL A 119 8.71 -2.43 8.45
CA VAL A 119 8.17 -1.96 7.18
C VAL A 119 6.70 -1.64 7.35
N ILE A 120 6.32 -0.42 7.03
CA ILE A 120 4.98 0.12 7.29
C ILE A 120 4.39 0.67 5.99
N GLY A 121 3.11 0.42 5.76
CA GLY A 121 2.29 1.16 4.82
C GLY A 121 1.23 1.94 5.60
N SER A 122 1.16 3.25 5.43
CA SER A 122 0.17 4.09 6.11
C SER A 122 -0.23 5.28 5.27
N ASP A 123 -1.53 5.48 5.11
CA ASP A 123 -2.06 6.64 4.39
C ASP A 123 -3.34 7.16 5.05
N VAL A 124 -3.46 8.49 5.14
CA VAL A 124 -4.68 9.26 5.38
C VAL A 124 -5.05 9.93 4.06
N LEU A 125 -5.63 9.16 3.13
CA LEU A 125 -5.98 9.67 1.80
C LEU A 125 -7.14 10.64 1.84
N SER A 126 -7.99 10.55 2.85
CA SER A 126 -9.15 11.43 3.04
C SER A 126 -8.79 12.93 3.09
N LYS A 127 -7.55 13.27 3.51
CA LYS A 127 -7.05 14.65 3.52
C LYS A 127 -6.61 15.16 2.14
N LEU A 128 -6.49 14.26 1.14
CA LEU A 128 -6.00 14.56 -0.22
C LEU A 128 -7.14 14.59 -1.25
N ILE A 129 -8.35 14.19 -0.87
CA ILE A 129 -9.50 14.00 -1.76
C ILE A 129 -10.33 15.26 -1.83
N ASP A 130 -10.79 15.59 -3.04
CA ASP A 130 -11.93 16.48 -3.23
C ASP A 130 -13.24 15.71 -3.01
N TRP A 131 -13.92 15.98 -1.89
CA TRP A 131 -15.16 15.30 -1.53
C TRP A 131 -16.34 15.63 -2.46
N THR A 132 -16.17 16.55 -3.40
CA THR A 132 -17.14 16.86 -4.46
C THR A 132 -16.87 16.11 -5.75
N ASP A 133 -15.69 15.48 -5.89
CA ASP A 133 -15.35 14.62 -7.03
C ASP A 133 -15.78 13.17 -6.79
N ARG A 134 -16.92 12.78 -7.40
CA ARG A 134 -17.42 11.40 -7.36
C ARG A 134 -16.42 10.38 -7.93
N GLY A 135 -15.49 10.79 -8.80
CA GLY A 135 -14.52 9.91 -9.43
C GLY A 135 -13.49 9.35 -8.44
N THR A 136 -13.22 10.07 -7.38
CA THR A 136 -12.20 9.74 -6.38
C THR A 136 -12.78 9.49 -4.99
N CYS A 137 -13.71 10.30 -4.48
CA CYS A 137 -14.17 10.24 -3.09
C CYS A 137 -14.86 8.91 -2.72
N VAL A 138 -15.39 8.18 -3.70
CA VAL A 138 -16.06 6.89 -3.46
C VAL A 138 -15.09 5.70 -3.30
N LEU A 139 -13.79 5.90 -3.57
CA LEU A 139 -12.82 4.82 -3.64
C LEU A 139 -11.99 4.66 -2.37
N PHE A 140 -11.47 5.79 -1.87
CA PHE A 140 -10.37 5.77 -0.92
C PHE A 140 -10.83 5.69 0.54
N GLY A 141 -10.00 5.05 1.34
CA GLY A 141 -10.08 4.98 2.80
C GLY A 141 -8.72 5.18 3.44
N ASP A 142 -8.70 5.35 4.74
CA ASP A 142 -7.51 5.57 5.54
C ASP A 142 -7.15 4.29 6.31
N GLY A 143 -5.85 4.07 6.52
CA GLY A 143 -5.40 2.90 7.24
C GLY A 143 -3.89 2.78 7.34
N ALA A 144 -3.44 1.85 8.18
CA ALA A 144 -2.03 1.48 8.33
C ALA A 144 -1.88 -0.02 8.59
N GLY A 145 -0.80 -0.59 8.08
CA GLY A 145 -0.37 -1.95 8.39
C GLY A 145 1.16 -2.01 8.43
N ALA A 146 1.70 -2.95 9.20
CA ALA A 146 3.14 -3.06 9.41
C ALA A 146 3.58 -4.52 9.52
N VAL A 147 4.84 -4.78 9.15
CA VAL A 147 5.52 -6.06 9.34
C VAL A 147 6.91 -5.84 9.91
N VAL A 148 7.36 -6.80 10.73
CA VAL A 148 8.76 -6.91 11.14
C VAL A 148 9.44 -7.91 10.21
N VAL A 149 10.59 -7.53 9.66
CA VAL A 149 11.41 -8.35 8.77
C VAL A 149 12.77 -8.56 9.39
N LYS A 150 13.22 -9.81 9.47
CA LYS A 150 14.54 -10.19 10.01
C LYS A 150 15.30 -11.04 9.00
N ALA A 151 16.63 -11.08 9.14
CA ALA A 151 17.45 -12.00 8.39
C ALA A 151 17.10 -13.46 8.79
N ASP A 152 16.82 -14.29 7.80
CA ASP A 152 16.54 -15.71 7.93
C ASP A 152 17.10 -16.47 6.71
N GLU A 153 17.12 -17.81 6.76
CA GLU A 153 17.52 -18.68 5.66
C GLU A 153 16.42 -18.81 4.60
N THR A 154 15.16 -18.57 4.97
CA THR A 154 13.97 -18.56 4.10
C THR A 154 13.34 -17.18 4.05
N GLY A 155 12.33 -17.00 3.20
CA GLY A 155 11.56 -15.76 3.12
C GLY A 155 11.40 -15.26 1.69
N ILE A 156 11.98 -14.11 1.34
CA ILE A 156 11.80 -13.52 0.00
C ILE A 156 12.58 -14.31 -1.04
N LEU A 157 11.84 -14.91 -1.99
CA LEU A 157 12.36 -15.76 -3.07
C LEU A 157 12.59 -14.97 -4.35
N GLY A 158 11.90 -13.85 -4.55
CA GLY A 158 12.05 -13.02 -5.74
C GLY A 158 11.38 -11.67 -5.59
N ILE A 159 11.96 -10.68 -6.25
CA ILE A 159 11.44 -9.31 -6.29
C ILE A 159 11.45 -8.78 -7.72
N ASN A 160 10.45 -7.96 -8.04
CA ASN A 160 10.40 -7.24 -9.31
C ASN A 160 9.74 -5.88 -9.10
N MET A 161 10.39 -4.80 -9.54
CA MET A 161 9.92 -3.42 -9.37
C MET A 161 10.13 -2.62 -10.66
N HIS A 162 9.11 -1.85 -11.04
CA HIS A 162 9.12 -1.05 -12.26
C HIS A 162 8.44 0.30 -12.07
N SER A 163 8.78 1.24 -12.94
CA SER A 163 8.10 2.53 -13.04
C SER A 163 7.99 3.00 -14.48
N ASP A 164 7.00 3.85 -14.75
CA ASP A 164 6.80 4.55 -16.03
C ASP A 164 6.43 6.01 -15.75
N GLY A 165 7.43 6.86 -15.65
CA GLY A 165 7.27 8.30 -15.42
C GLY A 165 6.63 9.06 -16.59
N THR A 166 6.54 8.46 -17.80
CA THR A 166 5.89 9.11 -18.96
C THR A 166 4.38 9.21 -18.80
N LYS A 167 3.80 8.44 -17.87
CA LYS A 167 2.37 8.41 -17.55
C LYS A 167 2.04 8.99 -16.17
N GLY A 168 2.92 9.80 -15.60
CA GLY A 168 2.74 10.38 -14.28
C GLY A 168 1.46 11.21 -14.12
N ASN A 169 0.94 11.79 -15.20
CA ASN A 169 -0.28 12.59 -15.20
C ASN A 169 -1.59 11.80 -15.05
N VAL A 170 -1.55 10.47 -15.08
CA VAL A 170 -2.74 9.60 -15.01
C VAL A 170 -3.34 9.55 -13.60
N LEU A 171 -2.50 9.67 -12.58
CA LEU A 171 -2.88 9.72 -11.18
C LEU A 171 -1.94 10.66 -10.44
N THR A 172 -2.42 11.81 -10.03
CA THR A 172 -1.61 12.84 -9.38
C THR A 172 -2.27 13.35 -8.11
N CYS A 173 -1.46 13.86 -7.20
CA CYS A 173 -1.89 14.71 -6.10
C CYS A 173 -0.94 15.89 -6.03
N GLY A 174 -1.46 17.09 -6.23
CA GLY A 174 -0.65 18.29 -6.22
C GLY A 174 -0.08 18.56 -4.83
N SER A 175 1.23 18.77 -4.76
CA SER A 175 1.87 19.34 -3.56
C SER A 175 1.66 20.85 -3.53
N ARG A 176 2.23 21.51 -2.52
CA ARG A 176 2.19 22.97 -2.44
C ARG A 176 2.87 23.58 -3.67
N THR A 177 2.16 24.44 -4.38
CA THR A 177 2.71 25.16 -5.53
C THR A 177 3.73 26.21 -5.09
N ASN A 178 4.59 26.62 -6.02
CA ASN A 178 5.55 27.70 -5.76
C ASN A 178 4.81 29.02 -5.51
N GLY A 179 4.99 29.56 -4.31
CA GLY A 179 4.60 30.94 -4.01
C GLY A 179 5.68 31.91 -4.51
N ASN A 180 5.26 33.10 -4.92
CA ASN A 180 6.21 34.17 -5.26
C ASN A 180 5.67 35.49 -4.65
N PHE A 181 6.32 35.93 -3.59
CA PHE A 181 5.88 37.15 -2.87
C PHE A 181 6.05 38.42 -3.71
N LEU A 182 7.02 38.46 -4.63
CA LEU A 182 7.22 39.60 -5.53
C LEU A 182 6.10 39.73 -6.55
N LEU A 183 5.47 38.62 -6.93
CA LEU A 183 4.34 38.60 -7.88
C LEU A 183 2.98 38.46 -7.17
N GLY A 184 2.95 38.48 -5.85
CA GLY A 184 1.72 38.30 -5.06
C GLY A 184 1.12 36.88 -5.14
N LYS A 185 1.87 35.90 -5.66
CA LYS A 185 1.41 34.51 -5.75
C LYS A 185 1.48 33.84 -4.39
N LYS A 186 0.34 33.32 -3.92
CA LYS A 186 0.28 32.46 -2.72
C LYS A 186 0.44 31.00 -3.14
N PRO A 187 1.10 30.15 -2.32
CA PRO A 187 1.13 28.72 -2.56
C PRO A 187 -0.26 28.09 -2.33
N GLU A 188 -0.61 27.12 -3.18
CA GLU A 188 -1.87 26.39 -3.11
C GLU A 188 -1.55 24.88 -3.02
N LEU A 189 -2.47 24.12 -2.39
CA LEU A 189 -2.44 22.66 -2.36
C LEU A 189 -3.44 22.14 -3.40
N GLY A 190 -3.04 21.10 -4.16
CA GLY A 190 -3.93 20.41 -5.07
C GLY A 190 -4.55 19.17 -4.45
N TYR A 191 -5.75 18.82 -4.91
CA TYR A 191 -6.36 17.53 -4.61
C TYR A 191 -5.85 16.42 -5.52
N MET A 192 -6.15 15.18 -5.13
CA MET A 192 -5.90 14.01 -5.95
C MET A 192 -6.78 14.04 -7.21
N THR A 193 -6.19 13.75 -8.36
CA THR A 193 -6.89 13.58 -9.65
C THR A 193 -6.51 12.25 -10.29
N MET A 194 -7.47 11.60 -10.95
CA MET A 194 -7.27 10.26 -11.51
C MET A 194 -8.04 10.06 -12.82
N ASP A 195 -7.33 9.59 -13.84
CA ASP A 195 -7.95 8.91 -14.98
C ASP A 195 -8.14 7.42 -14.67
N GLY A 196 -9.29 7.07 -14.12
CA GLY A 196 -9.57 5.71 -13.68
C GLY A 196 -9.54 4.67 -14.80
N GLN A 197 -9.78 5.06 -16.08
CA GLN A 197 -9.73 4.14 -17.21
C GLN A 197 -8.28 3.80 -17.55
N GLU A 198 -7.40 4.79 -17.59
CA GLU A 198 -5.96 4.56 -17.86
C GLU A 198 -5.30 3.79 -16.71
N VAL A 199 -5.64 4.09 -15.44
CA VAL A 199 -5.19 3.31 -14.29
C VAL A 199 -5.64 1.85 -14.39
N PHE A 200 -6.91 1.60 -14.75
CA PHE A 200 -7.42 0.24 -14.93
C PHE A 200 -6.66 -0.51 -16.03
N LYS A 201 -6.53 0.08 -17.23
CA LYS A 201 -5.80 -0.51 -18.37
C LYS A 201 -4.36 -0.84 -18.03
N PHE A 202 -3.71 0.04 -17.29
CA PHE A 202 -2.35 -0.14 -16.81
C PHE A 202 -2.26 -1.33 -15.85
N ALA A 203 -3.10 -1.33 -14.79
CA ALA A 203 -3.07 -2.35 -13.75
C ALA A 203 -3.31 -3.76 -14.31
N VAL A 204 -4.38 -3.96 -15.09
CA VAL A 204 -4.73 -5.28 -15.65
C VAL A 204 -3.70 -5.81 -16.65
N ARG A 205 -2.82 -4.97 -17.19
CA ARG A 205 -1.75 -5.38 -18.07
C ARG A 205 -0.44 -5.62 -17.31
N LYS A 206 0.00 -4.63 -16.52
CA LYS A 206 1.35 -4.62 -15.95
C LYS A 206 1.51 -5.47 -14.70
N VAL A 207 0.46 -5.55 -13.88
CA VAL A 207 0.52 -6.36 -12.66
C VAL A 207 0.70 -7.85 -12.94
N PRO A 208 -0.12 -8.49 -13.79
CA PRO A 208 0.10 -9.92 -14.10
C PRO A 208 1.42 -10.18 -14.87
N GLU A 209 1.90 -9.24 -15.71
CA GLU A 209 3.23 -9.34 -16.33
C GLU A 209 4.34 -9.38 -15.26
N CYS A 210 4.26 -8.48 -14.27
CA CYS A 210 5.22 -8.38 -13.18
C CYS A 210 5.17 -9.60 -12.25
N ILE A 211 3.98 -10.07 -11.88
CA ILE A 211 3.80 -11.27 -11.07
C ILE A 211 4.37 -12.50 -11.80
N LYS A 212 4.03 -12.65 -13.08
CA LYS A 212 4.55 -13.76 -13.88
C LYS A 212 6.07 -13.74 -13.93
N GLN A 213 6.68 -12.58 -14.14
CA GLN A 213 8.14 -12.47 -14.19
C GLN A 213 8.80 -12.91 -12.87
N VAL A 214 8.30 -12.47 -11.71
CA VAL A 214 8.88 -12.87 -10.42
C VAL A 214 8.72 -14.37 -10.15
N LEU A 215 7.64 -14.98 -10.62
CA LEU A 215 7.40 -16.42 -10.52
C LEU A 215 8.34 -17.20 -11.46
N ASP A 216 8.45 -16.78 -12.71
CA ASP A 216 9.32 -17.40 -13.73
C ASP A 216 10.80 -17.33 -13.27
N ASP A 217 11.25 -16.19 -12.75
CA ASP A 217 12.63 -15.98 -12.25
C ASP A 217 12.94 -16.88 -11.03
N ALA A 218 11.95 -17.16 -10.20
CA ALA A 218 12.07 -18.05 -9.04
C ALA A 218 11.82 -19.54 -9.37
N GLY A 219 11.40 -19.87 -10.59
CA GLY A 219 11.05 -21.23 -10.99
C GLY A 219 9.81 -21.78 -10.28
N VAL A 220 8.86 -20.91 -9.90
CA VAL A 220 7.64 -21.26 -9.17
C VAL A 220 6.44 -21.15 -10.10
N ALA A 221 5.61 -22.18 -10.16
CA ALA A 221 4.36 -22.13 -10.91
C ALA A 221 3.28 -21.30 -10.19
N ALA A 222 2.41 -20.63 -10.93
CA ALA A 222 1.36 -19.79 -10.32
C ALA A 222 0.39 -20.61 -9.44
N GLU A 223 0.19 -21.87 -9.75
CA GLU A 223 -0.64 -22.82 -9.00
C GLU A 223 -0.03 -23.23 -7.64
N GLU A 224 1.26 -23.03 -7.46
CA GLU A 224 1.95 -23.26 -6.17
C GLU A 224 1.76 -22.10 -5.19
N VAL A 225 1.34 -20.93 -5.69
CA VAL A 225 1.11 -19.75 -4.86
C VAL A 225 -0.18 -19.92 -4.08
N ARG A 226 -0.07 -19.92 -2.75
CA ARG A 226 -1.23 -20.04 -1.86
C ARG A 226 -2.15 -18.85 -1.95
N TYR A 227 -1.58 -17.63 -1.87
CA TYR A 227 -2.33 -16.38 -1.98
C TYR A 227 -1.55 -15.29 -2.72
N PHE A 228 -2.30 -14.55 -3.54
CA PHE A 228 -1.86 -13.30 -4.14
C PHE A 228 -2.44 -12.13 -3.33
N VAL A 229 -1.66 -11.59 -2.41
CA VAL A 229 -2.03 -10.47 -1.53
C VAL A 229 -1.68 -9.18 -2.27
N ILE A 230 -2.60 -8.69 -3.08
CA ILE A 230 -2.35 -7.54 -3.96
C ILE A 230 -3.06 -6.29 -3.48
N HIS A 231 -2.62 -5.14 -3.94
CA HIS A 231 -3.23 -3.85 -3.67
C HIS A 231 -4.75 -3.86 -3.90
N GLN A 232 -5.49 -3.35 -2.93
CA GLN A 232 -6.95 -3.39 -2.84
C GLN A 232 -7.58 -2.14 -3.48
N ALA A 233 -7.40 -1.96 -4.81
CA ALA A 233 -7.92 -0.79 -5.53
C ALA A 233 -9.35 -0.97 -6.03
N ASN A 234 -9.63 -2.14 -6.65
CA ASN A 234 -10.88 -2.42 -7.34
C ASN A 234 -11.00 -3.92 -7.60
N TYR A 235 -12.12 -4.52 -7.25
CA TYR A 235 -12.35 -5.96 -7.40
C TYR A 235 -12.25 -6.44 -8.87
N ARG A 236 -12.70 -5.65 -9.83
CA ARG A 236 -12.59 -5.97 -11.26
C ARG A 236 -11.14 -6.08 -11.76
N ILE A 237 -10.23 -5.31 -11.14
CA ILE A 237 -8.79 -5.43 -11.43
C ILE A 237 -8.30 -6.79 -10.95
N ILE A 238 -8.69 -7.21 -9.74
CA ILE A 238 -8.33 -8.50 -9.15
C ILE A 238 -8.83 -9.66 -10.01
N GLU A 239 -10.09 -9.64 -10.41
CA GLU A 239 -10.66 -10.66 -11.33
C GLU A 239 -9.89 -10.74 -12.65
N SER A 240 -9.54 -9.58 -13.23
CA SER A 240 -8.78 -9.53 -14.48
C SER A 240 -7.36 -10.10 -14.33
N ILE A 241 -6.70 -9.83 -13.19
CA ILE A 241 -5.38 -10.36 -12.88
C ILE A 241 -5.45 -11.88 -12.72
N ALA A 242 -6.38 -12.39 -11.91
CA ALA A 242 -6.59 -13.83 -11.71
C ALA A 242 -6.80 -14.57 -13.03
N LYS A 243 -7.69 -14.05 -13.90
CA LYS A 243 -7.94 -14.58 -15.24
C LYS A 243 -6.67 -14.63 -16.11
N ARG A 244 -5.83 -13.58 -16.06
CA ARG A 244 -4.59 -13.52 -16.86
C ARG A 244 -3.50 -14.45 -16.35
N LEU A 245 -3.43 -14.64 -15.05
CA LEU A 245 -2.53 -15.62 -14.41
C LEU A 245 -3.05 -17.05 -14.52
N LYS A 246 -4.32 -17.23 -14.96
CA LYS A 246 -5.01 -18.53 -15.10
C LYS A 246 -5.16 -19.28 -13.77
N VAL A 247 -5.30 -18.56 -12.67
CA VAL A 247 -5.56 -19.11 -11.34
C VAL A 247 -6.95 -18.72 -10.85
N SER A 248 -7.48 -19.44 -9.84
CA SER A 248 -8.78 -19.11 -9.24
C SER A 248 -8.73 -17.73 -8.58
N VAL A 249 -9.81 -16.97 -8.68
CA VAL A 249 -9.96 -15.72 -7.94
C VAL A 249 -9.96 -15.94 -6.42
N ASP A 250 -10.27 -17.13 -5.95
CA ASP A 250 -10.22 -17.51 -4.52
C ASP A 250 -8.80 -17.47 -3.93
N CYS A 251 -7.77 -17.51 -4.80
CA CYS A 251 -6.39 -17.29 -4.38
C CYS A 251 -6.07 -15.80 -4.13
N PHE A 252 -7.02 -14.89 -4.35
CA PHE A 252 -6.88 -13.46 -4.11
C PHE A 252 -7.80 -13.04 -2.96
N PRO A 253 -7.33 -13.08 -1.71
CA PRO A 253 -8.11 -12.55 -0.61
C PRO A 253 -8.40 -11.06 -0.80
N VAL A 254 -9.55 -10.62 -0.34
CA VAL A 254 -10.01 -9.22 -0.47
C VAL A 254 -10.60 -8.73 0.84
N ASN A 255 -10.40 -7.44 1.12
CA ASN A 255 -11.02 -6.74 2.24
C ASN A 255 -11.47 -5.31 1.89
N MET A 256 -11.34 -4.93 0.61
CA MET A 256 -11.74 -3.61 0.13
C MET A 256 -13.23 -3.31 0.34
N GLU A 257 -14.07 -4.33 0.50
CA GLU A 257 -15.48 -4.14 0.82
C GLU A 257 -15.65 -3.32 2.11
N HIS A 258 -14.77 -3.51 3.08
CA HIS A 258 -14.84 -2.89 4.41
C HIS A 258 -13.92 -1.69 4.59
N TYR A 259 -12.83 -1.60 3.81
CA TYR A 259 -11.79 -0.58 4.01
C TYR A 259 -11.61 0.36 2.82
N GLY A 260 -12.18 0.03 1.66
CA GLY A 260 -11.91 0.76 0.43
C GLY A 260 -10.46 0.60 -0.03
N ASN A 261 -10.01 1.56 -0.81
CA ASN A 261 -8.63 1.66 -1.25
C ASN A 261 -7.81 2.46 -0.22
N THR A 262 -7.00 1.78 0.57
CA THR A 262 -6.11 2.37 1.59
C THR A 262 -4.66 2.57 1.08
N SER A 263 -4.47 2.71 -0.24
CA SER A 263 -3.17 2.96 -0.87
C SER A 263 -2.07 1.96 -0.43
N GLY A 264 -0.93 2.47 0.02
CA GLY A 264 0.21 1.66 0.48
C GLY A 264 -0.10 0.78 1.69
N ALA A 265 -1.11 1.11 2.49
CA ALA A 265 -1.53 0.30 3.63
C ALA A 265 -2.31 -0.96 3.23
N SER A 266 -2.86 -1.04 2.02
CA SER A 266 -3.81 -2.09 1.64
C SER A 266 -3.23 -3.52 1.68
N VAL A 267 -1.99 -3.69 1.26
CA VAL A 267 -1.30 -5.00 1.27
C VAL A 267 -1.02 -5.47 2.69
N PRO A 268 -0.37 -4.69 3.57
CA PRO A 268 -0.09 -5.14 4.93
C PRO A 268 -1.35 -5.27 5.80
N LEU A 269 -2.40 -4.48 5.58
CA LEU A 269 -3.70 -4.65 6.25
C LEU A 269 -4.34 -5.99 5.88
N LEU A 270 -4.36 -6.34 4.59
CA LEU A 270 -4.90 -7.61 4.14
C LEU A 270 -4.06 -8.78 4.64
N LEU A 271 -2.73 -8.65 4.65
CA LEU A 271 -1.82 -9.66 5.18
C LEU A 271 -2.10 -9.95 6.66
N ASP A 272 -2.22 -8.92 7.50
CA ASP A 272 -2.54 -9.08 8.92
C ASP A 272 -3.89 -9.78 9.11
N GLU A 273 -4.89 -9.41 8.32
CA GLU A 273 -6.23 -10.00 8.40
C GLU A 273 -6.23 -11.51 8.08
N ILE A 274 -5.60 -11.93 6.96
CA ILE A 274 -5.54 -13.35 6.59
C ILE A 274 -4.65 -14.16 7.53
N ASN A 275 -3.59 -13.55 8.08
CA ASN A 275 -2.74 -14.17 9.09
C ASN A 275 -3.51 -14.41 10.40
N ARG A 276 -4.22 -13.41 10.93
CA ARG A 276 -5.06 -13.54 12.13
C ARG A 276 -6.19 -14.55 11.96
N LYS A 277 -6.72 -14.71 10.75
CA LYS A 277 -7.71 -15.74 10.42
C LYS A 277 -7.10 -17.15 10.31
N GLY A 278 -5.78 -17.32 10.47
CA GLY A 278 -5.10 -18.60 10.36
C GLY A 278 -5.10 -19.18 8.95
N MET A 279 -5.22 -18.33 7.94
CA MET A 279 -5.24 -18.75 6.54
C MET A 279 -3.86 -19.05 6.00
N LEU A 280 -2.81 -18.50 6.62
CA LEU A 280 -1.41 -18.72 6.25
C LEU A 280 -0.77 -19.79 7.13
N LYS A 281 0.09 -20.60 6.52
CA LYS A 281 0.88 -21.65 7.18
C LYS A 281 2.34 -21.53 6.78
N SER A 282 3.24 -21.92 7.68
CA SER A 282 4.68 -22.00 7.34
C SER A 282 4.91 -22.84 6.09
N GLY A 283 5.72 -22.32 5.15
CA GLY A 283 5.98 -22.91 3.85
C GLY A 283 5.00 -22.51 2.74
N ASP A 284 3.92 -21.80 3.04
CA ASP A 284 3.04 -21.25 2.00
C ASP A 284 3.80 -20.23 1.15
N LYS A 285 3.76 -20.38 -0.17
CA LYS A 285 4.25 -19.35 -1.08
C LYS A 285 3.18 -18.29 -1.27
N ILE A 286 3.52 -17.03 -1.06
CA ILE A 286 2.63 -15.89 -1.26
C ILE A 286 3.27 -14.82 -2.14
N VAL A 287 2.45 -14.12 -2.90
CA VAL A 287 2.89 -13.01 -3.74
C VAL A 287 2.26 -11.72 -3.22
N PHE A 288 3.10 -10.74 -2.88
CA PHE A 288 2.66 -9.36 -2.72
C PHE A 288 2.76 -8.62 -4.03
N SER A 289 1.79 -7.76 -4.34
CA SER A 289 1.90 -6.85 -5.47
C SER A 289 1.20 -5.53 -5.21
N GLY A 290 1.88 -4.44 -5.56
CA GLY A 290 1.37 -3.08 -5.52
C GLY A 290 1.45 -2.44 -6.90
N PHE A 291 0.56 -1.47 -7.14
CA PHE A 291 0.55 -0.65 -8.34
C PHE A 291 -0.16 0.68 -8.05
N GLY A 292 0.30 1.76 -8.65
CA GLY A 292 -0.25 3.09 -8.39
C GLY A 292 0.43 4.22 -9.15
N ALA A 293 0.27 5.41 -8.59
CA ALA A 293 0.82 6.63 -9.17
C ALA A 293 2.34 6.55 -9.39
N GLY A 294 2.77 7.27 -10.45
CA GLY A 294 4.16 7.31 -10.88
C GLY A 294 4.28 7.18 -12.40
N LEU A 295 3.77 6.19 -13.13
CA LEU A 295 3.20 4.96 -12.57
C LEU A 295 4.28 4.08 -11.96
N THR A 296 3.95 3.40 -10.89
CA THR A 296 4.81 2.41 -10.24
C THR A 296 4.09 1.08 -10.09
N TRP A 297 4.81 -0.04 -10.15
CA TRP A 297 4.28 -1.37 -9.85
C TRP A 297 5.39 -2.30 -9.41
N GLY A 298 5.05 -3.30 -8.64
CA GLY A 298 6.01 -4.30 -8.18
C GLY A 298 5.34 -5.55 -7.67
N ALA A 299 6.13 -6.61 -7.59
CA ALA A 299 5.74 -7.87 -6.98
C ALA A 299 6.89 -8.44 -6.15
N THR A 300 6.53 -9.15 -5.09
CA THR A 300 7.46 -9.86 -4.20
C THR A 300 6.91 -11.25 -3.97
N LEU A 301 7.67 -12.27 -4.32
CA LEU A 301 7.38 -13.66 -3.98
C LEU A 301 8.12 -14.01 -2.70
N LEU A 302 7.42 -14.62 -1.76
CA LEU A 302 8.04 -15.08 -0.52
C LEU A 302 7.45 -16.41 -0.06
N GLU A 303 8.20 -17.12 0.75
CA GLU A 303 7.78 -18.27 1.55
C GLU A 303 7.46 -17.77 2.97
N TRP A 304 6.24 -18.08 3.44
CA TRP A 304 5.69 -17.61 4.73
C TRP A 304 6.23 -18.42 5.92
#